data_99e735206a70a9c72ef44c6e018243cf
#
_entry.id   99e735206a70a9c72ef44c6e018243cf
#
_cell.length_a   1.000
_cell.length_b   1.000
_cell.length_c   1.000
_cell.angle_alpha   90.00
_cell.angle_beta   90.00
_cell.angle_gamma   90.00
#
_symmetry.space_group_name_H-M   'P 1'
#
loop_
_entity.id
_entity.type
_entity.pdbx_description
1 polymer ?
#
loop_
_entity_poly.entity_id
_entity_poly.type
_entity_poly.pdbx_seq_one_letter_code
_entity_poly.pdbx_strand_id
1 'polypeptide(L)'
;MITEIRPVNNLYLKWIDNTMCWGGFTETPIKKGDLVERCYCVIDDFNNVEKSLLKDYVFTPDNSNDAYHCLGFGAIYNHSYEPNMYWRKIENEFIIEFIALRDIEIGEELTQNYGENYWKIRKEKKII
;
A
#
# COMPACT_ATOMS: atom_id res chain seq x y z
N MET A 1 -12.24 -17.66 6.38
CA MET A 1 -12.33 -16.29 6.93
C MET A 1 -11.13 -16.00 7.80
N ILE A 2 -10.51 -14.85 7.59
CA ILE A 2 -9.40 -14.41 8.43
C ILE A 2 -9.96 -13.87 9.74
N THR A 3 -9.53 -14.44 10.85
CA THR A 3 -10.02 -14.08 12.19
C THR A 3 -8.95 -13.40 13.04
N GLU A 4 -7.71 -13.41 12.60
CA GLU A 4 -6.60 -12.72 13.28
C GLU A 4 -5.69 -12.09 12.27
N ILE A 5 -5.17 -10.92 12.60
CA ILE A 5 -4.15 -10.24 11.82
C ILE A 5 -2.98 -9.98 12.76
N ARG A 6 -1.81 -10.53 12.42
CA ARG A 6 -0.60 -10.39 13.21
C ARG A 6 0.54 -9.93 12.33
N PRO A 7 1.45 -9.12 12.85
CA PRO A 7 2.67 -8.82 12.12
C PRO A 7 3.44 -10.10 11.81
N VAL A 8 3.86 -10.27 10.56
CA VAL A 8 4.69 -11.41 10.14
C VAL A 8 6.13 -11.01 9.88
N ASN A 9 6.40 -9.71 9.86
CA ASN A 9 7.73 -9.12 9.68
C ASN A 9 7.90 -7.95 10.62
N ASN A 10 9.15 -7.61 10.96
CA ASN A 10 9.46 -6.42 11.73
C ASN A 10 9.55 -5.23 10.78
N LEU A 11 8.42 -4.59 10.54
CA LEU A 11 8.32 -3.44 9.66
C LEU A 11 8.51 -2.15 10.46
N TYR A 12 9.08 -1.14 9.80
CA TYR A 12 9.23 0.17 10.41
C TYR A 12 9.16 1.27 9.34
N LEU A 13 8.89 2.49 9.77
CA LEU A 13 8.93 3.66 8.91
C LEU A 13 10.23 4.42 9.15
N LYS A 14 10.79 4.95 8.08
CA LYS A 14 12.00 5.77 8.13
C LYS A 14 11.84 6.98 7.23
N TRP A 15 12.29 8.13 7.71
CA TRP A 15 12.35 9.35 6.90
C TRP A 15 13.43 9.23 5.85
N ILE A 16 13.09 9.58 4.62
CA ILE A 16 14.00 9.51 3.47
C ILE A 16 14.29 10.94 3.01
N ASP A 17 15.49 11.43 3.30
CA ASP A 17 15.86 12.82 3.03
C ASP A 17 15.79 13.18 1.54
N ASN A 18 16.21 12.27 0.67
CA ASN A 18 16.24 12.54 -0.78
C ASN A 18 14.86 12.84 -1.36
N THR A 19 13.83 12.21 -0.82
CA THR A 19 12.47 12.33 -1.32
C THR A 19 11.59 13.16 -0.40
N MET A 20 12.10 13.51 0.77
CA MET A 20 11.37 14.29 1.78
C MET A 20 10.05 13.61 2.17
N CYS A 21 10.06 12.30 2.36
CA CYS A 21 8.88 11.54 2.75
C CYS A 21 9.26 10.35 3.63
N TRP A 22 8.26 9.76 4.28
CA TRP A 22 8.41 8.52 5.02
C TRP A 22 8.33 7.33 4.07
N GLY A 23 9.12 6.30 4.32
CA GLY A 23 9.05 5.04 3.60
C GLY A 23 8.97 3.87 4.56
N GLY A 24 8.49 2.73 4.05
CA GLY A 24 8.39 1.48 4.80
C GLY A 24 9.61 0.60 4.54
N PHE A 25 10.08 -0.05 5.60
CA PHE A 25 11.27 -0.91 5.57
C PHE A 25 11.04 -2.14 6.43
N THR A 26 11.88 -3.15 6.23
CA THR A 26 11.84 -4.37 7.05
C THR A 26 13.20 -4.62 7.71
N GLU A 27 13.16 -5.09 8.97
CA GLU A 27 14.36 -5.49 9.71
C GLU A 27 14.74 -6.95 9.45
N THR A 28 13.87 -7.70 8.73
CA THR A 28 14.13 -9.10 8.39
C THR A 28 14.00 -9.28 6.88
N PRO A 29 14.83 -10.13 6.24
CA PRO A 29 14.70 -10.41 4.83
C PRO A 29 13.35 -11.05 4.53
N ILE A 30 12.78 -10.74 3.37
CA ILE A 30 11.51 -11.31 2.93
C ILE A 30 11.76 -12.01 1.60
N LYS A 31 11.28 -13.25 1.45
CA LYS A 31 11.46 -14.01 0.24
C LYS A 31 10.34 -13.76 -0.76
N LYS A 32 10.66 -13.87 -2.04
CA LYS A 32 9.68 -13.78 -3.12
C LYS A 32 8.47 -14.66 -2.83
N GLY A 33 7.28 -14.09 -2.96
CA GLY A 33 6.00 -14.77 -2.74
C GLY A 33 5.51 -14.75 -1.30
N ASP A 34 6.35 -14.33 -0.36
CA ASP A 34 5.94 -14.27 1.04
C ASP A 34 5.13 -13.01 1.35
N LEU A 35 4.30 -13.14 2.36
CA LEU A 35 3.50 -12.01 2.86
C LEU A 35 4.41 -10.98 3.51
N VAL A 36 4.28 -9.74 3.05
CA VAL A 36 4.96 -8.58 3.67
C VAL A 36 4.13 -8.07 4.82
N GLU A 37 2.87 -7.76 4.55
CA GLU A 37 1.95 -7.22 5.55
C GLU A 37 0.52 -7.55 5.16
N ARG A 38 -0.31 -7.78 6.17
CA ARG A 38 -1.76 -7.93 6.00
C ARG A 38 -2.44 -6.79 6.74
N CYS A 39 -3.23 -5.99 6.02
CA CYS A 39 -3.87 -4.82 6.57
C CYS A 39 -5.38 -4.99 6.65
N TYR A 40 -5.94 -4.77 7.83
CA TYR A 40 -7.37 -4.53 7.94
C TYR A 40 -7.67 -3.17 7.29
N CYS A 41 -8.79 -3.08 6.58
CA CYS A 41 -9.16 -1.86 5.89
C CYS A 41 -10.50 -1.34 6.39
N VAL A 42 -10.57 -0.02 6.55
CA VAL A 42 -11.83 0.70 6.72
C VAL A 42 -12.27 1.13 5.32
N ILE A 43 -13.50 0.84 4.98
CA ILE A 43 -14.04 1.10 3.65
C ILE A 43 -15.00 2.27 3.70
N ASP A 44 -14.81 3.22 2.82
CA ASP A 44 -15.67 4.38 2.66
C ASP A 44 -16.07 4.50 1.19
N ASP A 45 -17.05 5.32 0.90
CA ASP A 45 -17.36 5.71 -0.47
C ASP A 45 -16.30 6.71 -0.94
N PHE A 46 -15.74 6.50 -2.13
CA PHE A 46 -14.69 7.37 -2.66
C PHE A 46 -15.15 8.84 -2.73
N ASN A 47 -16.43 9.08 -2.97
CA ASN A 47 -16.98 10.44 -3.00
C ASN A 47 -16.76 11.19 -1.68
N ASN A 48 -16.70 10.47 -0.56
CA ASN A 48 -16.45 11.08 0.74
C ASN A 48 -14.98 11.46 0.94
N VAL A 49 -14.06 10.77 0.31
CA VAL A 49 -12.61 11.02 0.48
C VAL A 49 -12.02 11.84 -0.65
N GLU A 50 -12.74 12.01 -1.75
CA GLU A 50 -12.24 12.68 -2.96
C GLU A 50 -11.75 14.10 -2.70
N LYS A 51 -12.36 14.79 -1.76
CA LYS A 51 -11.99 16.17 -1.39
C LYS A 51 -11.05 16.24 -0.19
N SER A 52 -10.61 15.10 0.30
CA SER A 52 -9.73 14.97 1.46
C SER A 52 -8.30 14.69 1.02
N LEU A 53 -7.34 15.01 1.90
CA LEU A 53 -5.96 14.58 1.71
C LEU A 53 -5.83 13.07 1.68
N LEU A 54 -6.78 12.34 2.28
CA LEU A 54 -6.77 10.89 2.31
C LEU A 54 -6.96 10.25 0.93
N LYS A 55 -7.42 10.99 -0.06
CA LYS A 55 -7.61 10.45 -1.42
C LYS A 55 -6.34 9.83 -2.00
N ASP A 56 -5.17 10.31 -1.58
CA ASP A 56 -3.88 9.82 -2.06
C ASP A 56 -3.41 8.56 -1.34
N TYR A 57 -4.11 8.17 -0.28
CA TYR A 57 -3.72 7.06 0.60
C TYR A 57 -4.69 5.89 0.57
N VAL A 58 -5.71 5.96 -0.28
CA VAL A 58 -6.70 4.88 -0.38
C VAL A 58 -6.45 3.99 -1.58
N PHE A 59 -6.91 2.75 -1.46
CA PHE A 59 -6.93 1.79 -2.57
C PHE A 59 -8.36 1.69 -3.08
N THR A 60 -8.51 1.62 -4.38
CA THR A 60 -9.82 1.46 -5.02
C THR A 60 -9.82 0.17 -5.83
N PRO A 61 -9.87 -0.99 -5.14
CA PRO A 61 -9.84 -2.27 -5.82
C PRO A 61 -11.11 -2.45 -6.67
N ASP A 62 -10.96 -3.23 -7.71
CA ASP A 62 -12.02 -3.47 -8.68
C ASP A 62 -12.44 -2.15 -9.33
N ASN A 63 -13.56 -2.08 -9.97
CA ASN A 63 -14.08 -0.86 -10.57
C ASN A 63 -15.21 -0.27 -9.74
N SER A 64 -15.20 -0.52 -8.45
CA SER A 64 -16.19 0.01 -7.53
C SER A 64 -15.81 1.40 -7.04
N ASN A 65 -16.76 2.07 -6.38
CA ASN A 65 -16.52 3.36 -5.75
C ASN A 65 -16.07 3.22 -4.29
N ASP A 66 -15.65 2.02 -3.90
CA ASP A 66 -15.17 1.76 -2.55
C ASP A 66 -13.73 2.22 -2.40
N ALA A 67 -13.50 2.99 -1.34
CA ALA A 67 -12.16 3.46 -0.97
C ALA A 67 -11.69 2.67 0.27
N TYR A 68 -10.64 1.89 0.10
CA TYR A 68 -10.07 1.07 1.16
C TYR A 68 -8.94 1.81 1.84
N HIS A 69 -9.12 2.13 3.13
CA HIS A 69 -8.06 2.70 3.96
C HIS A 69 -7.35 1.57 4.69
N CYS A 70 -6.11 1.31 4.33
CA CYS A 70 -5.29 0.32 5.03
C CYS A 70 -4.87 0.87 6.40
N LEU A 71 -5.16 0.14 7.45
CA LEU A 71 -4.66 0.44 8.79
C LEU A 71 -3.39 -0.39 9.00
N GLY A 72 -2.28 0.31 9.25
CA GLY A 72 -0.94 -0.25 9.27
C GLY A 72 -0.04 0.56 8.36
N PHE A 73 1.00 -0.04 7.80
CA PHE A 73 1.94 0.67 6.91
C PHE A 73 1.46 0.71 5.46
N GLY A 74 0.42 -0.05 5.12
CA GLY A 74 -0.05 -0.19 3.74
C GLY A 74 -0.35 1.12 3.03
N ALA A 75 -0.85 2.12 3.75
CA ALA A 75 -1.13 3.43 3.19
C ALA A 75 0.12 4.30 2.97
N ILE A 76 1.27 3.90 3.52
CA ILE A 76 2.50 4.71 3.53
C ILE A 76 3.49 4.27 2.46
N TYR A 77 3.43 3.03 2.00
CA TYR A 77 4.40 2.53 1.01
C TYR A 77 4.44 3.40 -0.24
N ASN A 78 5.64 3.78 -0.63
CA ASN A 78 5.84 4.67 -1.76
C ASN A 78 5.74 3.94 -3.10
N HIS A 79 5.49 4.72 -4.13
CA HIS A 79 5.41 4.21 -5.51
C HIS A 79 6.80 3.94 -6.09
N SER A 80 6.89 2.89 -6.91
CA SER A 80 8.01 2.65 -7.82
C SER A 80 7.47 1.98 -9.08
N TYR A 81 8.07 2.28 -10.22
CA TYR A 81 7.80 1.54 -11.46
C TYR A 81 8.55 0.20 -11.50
N GLU A 82 9.50 0.00 -10.58
CA GLU A 82 10.19 -1.26 -10.35
C GLU A 82 9.95 -1.71 -8.91
N PRO A 83 8.69 -2.01 -8.55
CA PRO A 83 8.34 -2.30 -7.15
C PRO A 83 8.88 -3.65 -6.70
N ASN A 84 9.06 -3.80 -5.39
CA ASN A 84 9.44 -5.09 -4.82
C ASN A 84 8.26 -5.83 -4.18
N MET A 85 7.07 -5.27 -4.22
CA MET A 85 5.85 -5.95 -3.76
C MET A 85 4.64 -5.49 -4.56
N TYR A 86 3.56 -6.27 -4.45
CA TYR A 86 2.25 -5.91 -4.98
C TYR A 86 1.20 -6.10 -3.91
N TRP A 87 0.05 -5.46 -4.09
CA TRP A 87 -1.07 -5.61 -3.18
C TRP A 87 -2.19 -6.41 -3.85
N ARG A 88 -2.97 -7.09 -3.01
CA ARG A 88 -4.17 -7.78 -3.45
C ARG A 88 -5.27 -7.64 -2.40
N LYS A 89 -6.51 -7.49 -2.87
CA LYS A 89 -7.68 -7.52 -2.01
C LYS A 89 -8.04 -8.99 -1.75
N ILE A 90 -8.37 -9.31 -0.51
CA ILE A 90 -8.87 -10.64 -0.18
C ILE A 90 -10.37 -10.68 -0.40
N GLU A 91 -10.84 -11.64 -1.20
CA GLU A 91 -12.24 -11.79 -1.56
C GLU A 91 -13.13 -11.91 -0.32
N ASN A 92 -14.21 -11.12 -0.29
CA ASN A 92 -15.20 -11.11 0.80
C ASN A 92 -14.64 -10.72 2.17
N GLU A 93 -13.48 -10.07 2.21
CA GLU A 93 -12.85 -9.59 3.44
C GLU A 93 -12.50 -8.11 3.31
N PHE A 94 -12.42 -7.41 4.43
CA PHE A 94 -11.96 -6.02 4.45
C PHE A 94 -10.45 -5.99 4.68
N ILE A 95 -9.72 -6.67 3.79
CA ILE A 95 -8.29 -6.92 3.95
C ILE A 95 -7.57 -6.70 2.62
N ILE A 96 -6.44 -6.02 2.69
CA ILE A 96 -5.45 -5.94 1.62
C ILE A 96 -4.16 -6.56 2.12
N GLU A 97 -3.57 -7.42 1.30
CA GLU A 97 -2.28 -8.04 1.57
C GLU A 97 -1.22 -7.49 0.62
N PHE A 98 -0.02 -7.30 1.15
CA PHE A 98 1.16 -6.97 0.37
C PHE A 98 2.07 -8.19 0.28
N ILE A 99 2.44 -8.56 -0.93
CA ILE A 99 3.19 -9.79 -1.23
C ILE A 99 4.49 -9.40 -1.94
N ALA A 100 5.59 -10.05 -1.56
CA ALA A 100 6.89 -9.78 -2.18
C ALA A 100 6.94 -10.30 -3.61
N LEU A 101 7.31 -9.43 -4.56
CA LEU A 101 7.51 -9.77 -5.96
C LEU A 101 8.86 -10.44 -6.20
N ARG A 102 9.82 -10.18 -5.35
CA ARG A 102 11.18 -10.74 -5.38
C ARG A 102 11.68 -10.81 -3.95
N ASP A 103 12.88 -11.37 -3.77
CA ASP A 103 13.53 -11.33 -2.47
C ASP A 103 13.79 -9.88 -2.08
N ILE A 104 13.48 -9.52 -0.85
CA ILE A 104 13.65 -8.16 -0.32
C ILE A 104 14.70 -8.22 0.78
N GLU A 105 15.76 -7.41 0.63
CA GLU A 105 16.85 -7.33 1.58
C GLU A 105 16.56 -6.31 2.68
N ILE A 106 17.21 -6.46 3.82
CA ILE A 106 17.20 -5.45 4.87
C ILE A 106 17.76 -4.14 4.30
N GLY A 107 17.10 -3.04 4.56
CA GLY A 107 17.53 -1.72 4.09
C GLY A 107 16.93 -1.29 2.75
N GLU A 108 16.29 -2.19 2.02
CA GLU A 108 15.55 -1.80 0.84
C GLU A 108 14.23 -1.16 1.24
N GLU A 109 13.85 -0.10 0.55
CA GLU A 109 12.52 0.48 0.74
C GLU A 109 11.46 -0.45 0.15
N LEU A 110 10.39 -0.67 0.90
CA LEU A 110 9.22 -1.41 0.43
C LEU A 110 8.41 -0.49 -0.49
N THR A 111 8.24 -0.91 -1.74
CA THR A 111 7.58 -0.09 -2.76
C THR A 111 6.54 -0.90 -3.53
N GLN A 112 5.54 -0.19 -4.02
CA GLN A 112 4.46 -0.74 -4.82
C GLN A 112 4.23 0.13 -6.05
N ASN A 113 3.51 -0.39 -7.03
CA ASN A 113 3.07 0.43 -8.16
C ASN A 113 1.64 0.90 -7.86
N TYR A 114 1.45 2.21 -7.84
CA TYR A 114 0.13 2.80 -7.59
C TYR A 114 -0.86 2.57 -8.73
N GLY A 115 -0.36 2.20 -9.91
CA GLY A 115 -1.19 1.94 -11.07
C GLY A 115 -1.39 3.18 -11.95
N GLU A 116 -1.71 2.94 -13.22
CA GLU A 116 -1.87 4.02 -14.20
C GLU A 116 -3.02 4.96 -13.84
N ASN A 117 -4.13 4.43 -13.33
CA ASN A 117 -5.28 5.25 -12.98
C ASN A 117 -4.97 6.28 -11.90
N TYR A 118 -4.11 5.94 -10.95
CA TYR A 118 -3.67 6.86 -9.91
C TYR A 118 -3.04 8.12 -10.52
N TRP A 119 -2.08 7.91 -11.42
CA TRP A 119 -1.35 9.01 -12.06
C TRP A 119 -2.21 9.76 -13.08
N LYS A 120 -3.01 9.03 -13.86
CA LYS A 120 -3.87 9.64 -14.87
C LYS A 120 -4.86 10.63 -14.25
N ILE A 121 -5.53 10.26 -13.20
CA ILE A 121 -6.48 11.13 -12.50
C ILE A 121 -5.79 12.38 -11.99
N ARG A 122 -4.58 12.25 -11.43
CA ARG A 122 -3.84 13.37 -10.88
C ARG A 122 -3.35 14.33 -11.95
N LYS A 123 -2.90 13.81 -13.08
CA LYS A 123 -2.52 14.63 -14.22
C LYS A 123 -3.72 15.41 -14.79
N GLU A 124 -4.83 14.74 -15.00
CA GLU A 124 -6.04 15.36 -15.52
C GLU A 124 -6.56 16.47 -14.60
N LYS A 125 -6.41 16.30 -13.30
CA LYS A 125 -6.83 17.27 -12.30
C LYS A 125 -5.71 18.23 -11.90
N LYS A 126 -4.56 18.17 -12.54
CA LYS A 126 -3.37 19.00 -12.24
C LYS A 126 -2.95 18.92 -10.77
N ILE A 127 -3.01 17.75 -10.19
CA ILE A 127 -2.65 17.53 -8.79
C ILE A 127 -1.15 17.23 -8.64
N ILE A 128 -0.51 16.81 -9.71
CA ILE A 128 0.92 16.50 -9.72
C ILE A 128 1.65 17.60 -10.47
#